data_3e4d2f559d86ecbc260a2e0bcdb9d7d0
#
_entry.id   3e4d2f559d86ecbc260a2e0bcdb9d7d0
#
_cell.length_a   1.000
_cell.length_b   1.000
_cell.length_c   1.000
_cell.angle_alpha   90.00
_cell.angle_beta   90.00
_cell.angle_gamma   90.00
#
_symmetry.space_group_name_H-M   'P 1'
#
loop_
_entity.id
_entity.type
_entity.pdbx_description
1 polymer ?
#
loop_
_entity_poly.entity_id
_entity_poly.type
_entity_poly.pdbx_seq_one_letter_code
_entity_poly.pdbx_strand_id
1 'polypeptide(L)'
;MVEKNSEVEGPEVPPRDDRAEYEKLKSTVHFILGADECGLGSWAGPLVTCAVAVPRDWRPPFGLNDSKKLGPKKREQLFEILRNKIPYACGMAQSDEIDRVGITLALRRCFRYCIENVLVRAPEALIVIDGEVRIPGMDHLRFPKADGIVPAVMAASVIGKVIHDRYMWLMAEKYPGYSFHKSSGYGTKEHREAIDKLGLCPIHRRSYIPIKKATFTGR
;
A
#
# COMPACT_ATOMS: atom_id res chain seq x y z
N MET A 1 -26.66 4.43 19.78
CA MET A 1 -26.10 3.07 19.87
C MET A 1 -25.70 2.70 18.45
N VAL A 2 -24.40 2.70 18.15
CA VAL A 2 -23.87 2.28 16.85
C VAL A 2 -23.57 0.80 17.04
N GLU A 3 -24.31 -0.05 16.34
CA GLU A 3 -24.05 -1.49 16.31
C GLU A 3 -22.61 -1.74 15.88
N LYS A 4 -21.84 -2.38 16.75
CA LYS A 4 -20.56 -2.99 16.38
C LYS A 4 -20.89 -4.15 15.44
N ASN A 5 -20.78 -3.92 14.13
CA ASN A 5 -20.70 -5.02 13.17
C ASN A 5 -19.48 -5.87 13.54
N SER A 6 -19.72 -6.98 14.20
CA SER A 6 -18.77 -8.05 14.41
C SER A 6 -18.58 -8.76 13.06
N GLU A 7 -17.70 -8.23 12.19
CA GLU A 7 -17.08 -9.08 11.17
C GLU A 7 -16.23 -10.10 11.94
N VAL A 8 -16.78 -11.30 12.10
CA VAL A 8 -16.12 -12.45 12.72
C VAL A 8 -14.80 -12.66 11.99
N GLU A 9 -13.69 -12.47 12.67
CA GLU A 9 -12.38 -12.92 12.20
C GLU A 9 -12.50 -14.43 12.00
N GLY A 10 -12.60 -14.85 10.74
CA GLY A 10 -12.53 -16.26 10.40
C GLY A 10 -11.16 -16.82 10.79
N PRO A 11 -11.03 -18.16 10.95
CA PRO A 11 -9.79 -18.80 11.40
C PRO A 11 -8.58 -18.27 10.61
N GLU A 12 -7.46 -18.08 11.31
CA GLU A 12 -6.19 -17.70 10.68
C GLU A 12 -5.87 -18.74 9.59
N VAL A 13 -5.97 -18.29 8.34
CA VAL A 13 -5.59 -19.14 7.21
C VAL A 13 -4.07 -19.10 7.11
N PRO A 14 -3.40 -20.26 7.04
CA PRO A 14 -1.94 -20.32 6.97
C PRO A 14 -1.40 -19.48 5.81
N PRO A 15 -0.15 -19.00 5.92
CA PRO A 15 0.51 -18.28 4.84
C PRO A 15 0.44 -19.09 3.55
N ARG A 16 0.01 -18.43 2.47
CA ARG A 16 -0.18 -19.06 1.16
C ARG A 16 0.77 -18.41 0.16
N ASP A 17 1.53 -19.22 -0.56
CA ASP A 17 2.34 -18.79 -1.71
C ASP A 17 1.72 -19.32 -3.00
N ASP A 18 0.96 -18.48 -3.69
CA ASP A 18 0.27 -18.82 -4.93
C ASP A 18 1.14 -18.63 -6.19
N ARG A 19 2.46 -18.50 -6.06
CA ARG A 19 3.36 -18.29 -7.19
C ARG A 19 3.24 -19.37 -8.25
N ALA A 20 3.18 -20.63 -7.84
CA ALA A 20 3.03 -21.76 -8.76
C ALA A 20 1.68 -21.71 -9.50
N GLU A 21 0.62 -21.25 -8.82
CA GLU A 21 -0.70 -21.07 -9.42
C GLU A 21 -0.72 -19.89 -10.40
N TYR A 22 -0.07 -18.77 -10.05
CA TYR A 22 0.13 -17.66 -10.97
C TYR A 22 0.83 -18.10 -12.26
N GLU A 23 1.90 -18.89 -12.17
CA GLU A 23 2.62 -19.38 -13.35
C GLU A 23 1.76 -20.24 -14.28
N LYS A 24 0.81 -21.02 -13.74
CA LYS A 24 -0.15 -21.80 -14.52
C LYS A 24 -1.22 -20.92 -15.18
N LEU A 25 -1.79 -19.97 -14.42
CA LEU A 25 -2.97 -19.22 -14.86
C LEU A 25 -2.64 -18.01 -15.72
N LYS A 26 -1.45 -17.40 -15.59
CA LYS A 26 -1.09 -16.15 -16.31
C LYS A 26 -1.22 -16.24 -17.83
N SER A 27 -1.08 -17.44 -18.42
CA SER A 27 -1.22 -17.66 -19.86
C SER A 27 -2.67 -17.89 -20.31
N THR A 28 -3.59 -18.17 -19.39
CA THR A 28 -5.00 -18.48 -19.68
C THR A 28 -5.92 -17.28 -19.64
N VAL A 29 -5.45 -16.15 -19.11
CA VAL A 29 -6.23 -14.92 -18.92
C VAL A 29 -5.84 -13.84 -19.94
N HIS A 30 -6.72 -12.86 -20.17
CA HIS A 30 -6.42 -11.71 -21.03
C HIS A 30 -5.75 -10.57 -20.27
N PHE A 31 -6.11 -10.37 -19.00
CA PHE A 31 -5.59 -9.30 -18.15
C PHE A 31 -5.04 -9.85 -16.85
N ILE A 32 -4.00 -9.19 -16.35
CA ILE A 32 -3.47 -9.38 -15.00
C ILE A 32 -3.68 -8.08 -14.24
N LEU A 33 -4.33 -8.17 -13.08
CA LEU A 33 -4.47 -7.08 -12.15
C LEU A 33 -3.48 -7.31 -11.00
N GLY A 34 -2.52 -6.39 -10.87
CA GLY A 34 -1.56 -6.39 -9.76
C GLY A 34 -1.92 -5.36 -8.72
N ALA A 35 -1.76 -5.70 -7.43
CA ALA A 35 -1.97 -4.76 -6.34
C ALA A 35 -0.86 -4.84 -5.29
N ASP A 36 -0.52 -3.67 -4.70
CA ASP A 36 0.52 -3.52 -3.68
C ASP A 36 0.14 -2.41 -2.69
N GLU A 37 0.74 -2.43 -1.50
CA GLU A 37 0.56 -1.41 -0.48
C GLU A 37 1.84 -0.63 -0.16
N CYS A 38 1.67 0.58 0.35
CA CYS A 38 2.74 1.42 0.87
C CYS A 38 2.33 2.08 2.19
N GLY A 39 3.28 2.20 3.10
CA GLY A 39 3.03 2.85 4.40
C GLY A 39 2.41 1.94 5.44
N LEU A 40 2.36 0.61 5.25
CA LEU A 40 1.80 -0.33 6.23
C LEU A 40 2.46 -0.18 7.61
N GLY A 41 3.78 -0.14 7.69
CA GLY A 41 4.56 -0.01 8.93
C GLY A 41 4.88 1.43 9.35
N SER A 42 4.35 2.46 8.68
CA SER A 42 4.59 3.86 9.03
C SER A 42 3.91 4.23 10.36
N TRP A 43 4.60 4.99 11.21
CA TRP A 43 4.08 5.51 12.48
C TRP A 43 3.20 6.74 12.30
N ALA A 44 3.39 7.42 11.17
CA ALA A 44 2.62 8.60 10.78
C ALA A 44 2.27 8.56 9.29
N GLY A 45 1.16 9.21 8.93
CA GLY A 45 0.68 9.29 7.56
C GLY A 45 -0.22 8.13 7.15
N PRO A 46 -0.70 8.13 5.89
CA PRO A 46 -1.69 7.18 5.43
C PRO A 46 -1.10 5.80 5.14
N LEU A 47 -1.98 4.82 5.10
CA LEU A 47 -1.80 3.59 4.33
C LEU A 47 -2.30 3.86 2.91
N VAL A 48 -1.52 3.51 1.90
CA VAL A 48 -1.91 3.62 0.48
C VAL A 48 -1.86 2.23 -0.15
N THR A 49 -2.93 1.85 -0.85
CA THR A 49 -2.93 0.68 -1.73
C THR A 49 -3.10 1.15 -3.17
N CYS A 50 -2.53 0.43 -4.11
CA CYS A 50 -2.71 0.68 -5.53
C CYS A 50 -3.03 -0.61 -6.26
N ALA A 51 -3.93 -0.55 -7.24
CA ALA A 51 -4.20 -1.62 -8.17
C ALA A 51 -4.02 -1.14 -9.60
N VAL A 52 -3.52 -2.01 -10.46
CA VAL A 52 -3.22 -1.76 -11.87
C VAL A 52 -3.68 -2.96 -12.68
N ALA A 53 -4.36 -2.76 -13.82
CA ALA A 53 -4.62 -3.83 -14.78
C ALA A 53 -3.83 -3.62 -16.08
N VAL A 54 -3.24 -4.70 -16.58
CA VAL A 54 -2.51 -4.70 -17.84
C VAL A 54 -2.86 -5.96 -18.65
N PRO A 55 -2.79 -5.92 -20.00
CA PRO A 55 -2.81 -7.13 -20.80
C PRO A 55 -1.71 -8.11 -20.36
N ARG A 56 -1.95 -9.41 -20.47
CA ARG A 56 -0.95 -10.44 -20.06
C ARG A 56 0.40 -10.33 -20.80
N ASP A 57 0.37 -9.82 -22.02
CA ASP A 57 1.53 -9.61 -22.89
C ASP A 57 2.09 -8.18 -22.81
N TRP A 58 1.60 -7.39 -21.84
CA TRP A 58 2.05 -6.02 -21.63
C TRP A 58 3.56 -5.98 -21.37
N ARG A 59 4.22 -5.11 -22.12
CA ARG A 59 5.66 -4.83 -21.94
C ARG A 59 5.83 -3.62 -21.04
N PRO A 60 6.37 -3.81 -19.84
CA PRO A 60 6.61 -2.70 -18.93
C PRO A 60 7.59 -1.68 -19.51
N PRO A 61 7.49 -0.41 -19.13
CA PRO A 61 8.47 0.60 -19.53
C PRO A 61 9.86 0.22 -19.01
N PHE A 62 10.89 0.59 -19.78
CA PHE A 62 12.28 0.29 -19.44
C PHE A 62 12.66 0.79 -18.03
N GLY A 63 13.19 -0.11 -17.25
CA GLY A 63 13.64 0.15 -15.89
C GLY A 63 12.53 0.10 -14.84
N LEU A 64 11.31 -0.38 -15.16
CA LEU A 64 10.32 -0.73 -14.14
C LEU A 64 10.89 -1.86 -13.26
N ASN A 65 10.78 -1.68 -11.95
CA ASN A 65 11.23 -2.64 -10.93
C ASN A 65 10.46 -2.38 -9.63
N ASP A 66 10.62 -3.24 -8.63
CA ASP A 66 10.20 -3.01 -7.25
C ASP A 66 10.56 -1.57 -6.82
N SER A 67 9.56 -0.84 -6.29
CA SER A 67 9.69 0.57 -5.97
C SER A 67 10.83 0.87 -4.97
N LYS A 68 11.16 -0.08 -4.10
CA LYS A 68 12.22 0.03 -3.09
C LYS A 68 13.63 0.00 -3.72
N LYS A 69 13.76 -0.60 -4.92
CA LYS A 69 15.02 -0.65 -5.69
C LYS A 69 15.23 0.57 -6.58
N LEU A 70 14.24 1.43 -6.70
CA LEU A 70 14.26 2.64 -7.54
C LEU A 70 14.53 3.89 -6.71
N GLY A 71 15.39 4.77 -7.22
CA GLY A 71 15.55 6.10 -6.65
C GLY A 71 14.31 6.99 -6.88
N PRO A 72 14.09 8.03 -6.05
CA PRO A 72 12.90 8.89 -6.14
C PRO A 72 12.65 9.48 -7.54
N LYS A 73 13.68 10.01 -8.18
CA LYS A 73 13.59 10.58 -9.53
C LYS A 73 13.13 9.56 -10.57
N LYS A 74 13.62 8.32 -10.49
CA LYS A 74 13.22 7.24 -11.42
C LYS A 74 11.79 6.80 -11.17
N ARG A 75 11.34 6.73 -9.90
CA ARG A 75 9.93 6.44 -9.56
C ARG A 75 8.99 7.49 -10.14
N GLU A 76 9.31 8.79 -10.00
CA GLU A 76 8.52 9.88 -10.59
C GLU A 76 8.42 9.78 -12.12
N GLN A 77 9.54 9.51 -12.81
CA GLN A 77 9.54 9.33 -14.26
C GLN A 77 8.64 8.15 -14.69
N LEU A 78 8.73 7.03 -13.99
CA LEU A 78 7.90 5.86 -14.27
C LEU A 78 6.43 6.13 -13.95
N PHE A 79 6.13 6.81 -12.85
CA PHE A 79 4.77 7.21 -12.50
C PHE A 79 4.13 8.04 -13.62
N GLU A 80 4.82 9.05 -14.17
CA GLU A 80 4.28 9.87 -15.25
C GLU A 80 4.03 9.06 -16.54
N ILE A 81 4.83 8.04 -16.81
CA ILE A 81 4.59 7.12 -17.93
C ILE A 81 3.38 6.23 -17.66
N LEU A 82 3.33 5.60 -16.48
CA LEU A 82 2.31 4.61 -16.11
C LEU A 82 0.93 5.23 -16.01
N ARG A 83 0.80 6.37 -15.29
CA ARG A 83 -0.49 7.02 -15.03
C ARG A 83 -1.29 7.39 -16.29
N ASN A 84 -0.59 7.59 -17.41
CA ASN A 84 -1.20 7.98 -18.69
C ASN A 84 -1.46 6.79 -19.63
N LYS A 85 -0.96 5.58 -19.31
CA LYS A 85 -0.97 4.44 -20.24
C LYS A 85 -1.77 3.25 -19.76
N ILE A 86 -1.96 3.11 -18.46
CA ILE A 86 -2.61 1.94 -17.88
C ILE A 86 -3.70 2.34 -16.87
N PRO A 87 -4.81 1.60 -16.79
CA PRO A 87 -5.82 1.82 -15.77
C PRO A 87 -5.25 1.48 -14.39
N TYR A 88 -5.44 2.40 -13.46
CA TYR A 88 -5.09 2.20 -12.05
C TYR A 88 -6.10 2.87 -11.14
N ALA A 89 -6.14 2.44 -9.90
CA ALA A 89 -6.84 3.09 -8.81
C ALA A 89 -6.05 2.94 -7.52
N CYS A 90 -6.16 3.94 -6.63
CA CYS A 90 -5.52 3.90 -5.32
C CYS A 90 -6.54 4.10 -4.22
N GLY A 91 -6.44 3.26 -3.18
CA GLY A 91 -7.15 3.41 -1.91
C GLY A 91 -6.21 4.06 -0.88
N MET A 92 -6.79 4.88 0.00
CA MET A 92 -6.02 5.55 1.06
C MET A 92 -6.80 5.55 2.36
N ALA A 93 -6.19 5.04 3.44
CA ALA A 93 -6.71 5.16 4.79
C ALA A 93 -5.83 6.12 5.60
N GLN A 94 -6.45 7.14 6.20
CA GLN A 94 -5.76 8.11 7.04
C GLN A 94 -5.47 7.52 8.43
N SER A 95 -4.57 8.15 9.19
CA SER A 95 -4.17 7.68 10.51
C SER A 95 -5.33 7.53 11.50
N ASP A 96 -6.29 8.45 11.48
CA ASP A 96 -7.48 8.41 12.32
C ASP A 96 -8.41 7.24 11.97
N GLU A 97 -8.56 6.92 10.69
CA GLU A 97 -9.30 5.72 10.25
C GLU A 97 -8.57 4.45 10.71
N ILE A 98 -7.25 4.38 10.52
CA ILE A 98 -6.44 3.24 10.96
C ILE A 98 -6.57 3.05 12.47
N ASP A 99 -6.53 4.12 13.25
CA ASP A 99 -6.68 4.07 14.71
C ASP A 99 -8.08 3.61 15.14
N ARG A 100 -9.11 3.95 14.37
CA ARG A 100 -10.51 3.60 14.65
C ARG A 100 -10.87 2.15 14.32
N VAL A 101 -10.43 1.65 13.14
CA VAL A 101 -10.87 0.34 12.64
C VAL A 101 -9.77 -0.72 12.69
N GLY A 102 -8.53 -0.34 12.98
CA GLY A 102 -7.35 -1.20 12.93
C GLY A 102 -6.76 -1.33 11.53
N ILE A 103 -5.43 -1.59 11.49
CA ILE A 103 -4.66 -1.60 10.23
C ILE A 103 -5.12 -2.69 9.25
N THR A 104 -5.48 -3.87 9.76
CA THR A 104 -5.90 -5.01 8.92
C THR A 104 -7.19 -4.70 8.17
N LEU A 105 -8.19 -4.15 8.85
CA LEU A 105 -9.47 -3.81 8.20
C LEU A 105 -9.31 -2.63 7.25
N ALA A 106 -8.54 -1.61 7.63
CA ALA A 106 -8.20 -0.48 6.76
C ALA A 106 -7.52 -0.96 5.47
N LEU A 107 -6.53 -1.85 5.57
CA LEU A 107 -5.81 -2.44 4.44
C LEU A 107 -6.76 -3.19 3.49
N ARG A 108 -7.61 -4.08 4.04
CA ARG A 108 -8.59 -4.85 3.25
C ARG A 108 -9.57 -3.95 2.51
N ARG A 109 -10.08 -2.88 3.16
CA ARG A 109 -10.97 -1.90 2.54
C ARG A 109 -10.30 -1.14 1.41
N CYS A 110 -9.08 -0.67 1.63
CA CYS A 110 -8.32 0.04 0.61
C CYS A 110 -8.02 -0.85 -0.61
N PHE A 111 -7.59 -2.09 -0.41
CA PHE A 111 -7.39 -3.04 -1.51
C PHE A 111 -8.69 -3.33 -2.25
N ARG A 112 -9.79 -3.64 -1.54
CA ARG A 112 -11.08 -3.86 -2.16
C ARG A 112 -11.47 -2.68 -3.05
N TYR A 113 -11.40 -1.47 -2.50
CA TYR A 113 -11.74 -0.25 -3.24
C TYR A 113 -10.91 -0.11 -4.52
N CYS A 114 -9.59 -0.19 -4.46
CA CYS A 114 -8.77 0.01 -5.66
C CYS A 114 -8.93 -1.12 -6.68
N ILE A 115 -9.06 -2.38 -6.25
CA ILE A 115 -9.25 -3.53 -7.14
C ILE A 115 -10.60 -3.44 -7.85
N GLU A 116 -11.70 -3.23 -7.12
CA GLU A 116 -13.04 -3.11 -7.72
C GLU A 116 -13.11 -1.98 -8.76
N ASN A 117 -12.48 -0.83 -8.49
CA ASN A 117 -12.44 0.27 -9.45
C ASN A 117 -11.63 -0.04 -10.73
N VAL A 118 -10.61 -0.88 -10.63
CA VAL A 118 -9.83 -1.31 -11.80
C VAL A 118 -10.55 -2.42 -12.57
N LEU A 119 -11.23 -3.35 -11.87
CA LEU A 119 -12.00 -4.45 -12.48
C LEU A 119 -13.11 -3.96 -13.41
N VAL A 120 -13.65 -2.75 -13.21
CA VAL A 120 -14.61 -2.15 -14.16
C VAL A 120 -14.05 -2.10 -15.59
N ARG A 121 -12.73 -2.01 -15.75
CA ARG A 121 -12.05 -1.95 -17.06
C ARG A 121 -11.40 -3.27 -17.48
N ALA A 122 -11.29 -4.22 -16.56
CA ALA A 122 -10.70 -5.54 -16.79
C ALA A 122 -11.44 -6.61 -15.95
N PRO A 123 -12.72 -6.89 -16.24
CA PRO A 123 -13.62 -7.63 -15.33
C PRO A 123 -13.17 -9.08 -15.04
N GLU A 124 -12.43 -9.70 -15.95
CA GLU A 124 -11.96 -11.09 -15.82
C GLU A 124 -10.44 -11.17 -15.58
N ALA A 125 -9.84 -10.11 -15.02
CA ALA A 125 -8.43 -10.11 -14.75
C ALA A 125 -8.06 -11.11 -13.64
N LEU A 126 -6.93 -11.81 -13.83
CA LEU A 126 -6.30 -12.57 -12.76
C LEU A 126 -5.72 -11.57 -11.73
N ILE A 127 -6.28 -11.59 -10.53
CA ILE A 127 -5.87 -10.69 -9.45
C ILE A 127 -4.67 -11.28 -8.72
N VAL A 128 -3.59 -10.49 -8.59
CA VAL A 128 -2.38 -10.83 -7.84
C VAL A 128 -2.07 -9.71 -6.86
N ILE A 129 -1.95 -10.04 -5.57
CA ILE A 129 -1.61 -9.08 -4.50
C ILE A 129 -0.24 -9.41 -3.94
N ASP A 130 0.62 -8.38 -3.70
CA ASP A 130 1.86 -8.59 -2.96
C ASP A 130 1.58 -8.91 -1.50
N GLY A 131 2.37 -9.84 -0.94
CA GLY A 131 2.28 -10.24 0.46
C GLY A 131 1.21 -11.30 0.76
N GLU A 132 0.63 -11.24 1.96
CA GLU A 132 -0.21 -12.32 2.51
C GLU A 132 -1.66 -11.88 2.79
N VAL A 133 -2.02 -10.66 2.42
CA VAL A 133 -3.34 -10.13 2.75
C VAL A 133 -4.45 -10.91 2.05
N ARG A 134 -5.48 -11.28 2.81
CA ARG A 134 -6.71 -11.88 2.28
C ARG A 134 -7.83 -10.86 2.27
N ILE A 135 -8.52 -10.75 1.14
CA ILE A 135 -9.72 -9.92 0.99
C ILE A 135 -10.93 -10.86 0.96
N PRO A 136 -11.73 -10.93 2.02
CA PRO A 136 -12.89 -11.83 2.08
C PRO A 136 -13.85 -11.60 0.92
N GLY A 137 -14.35 -12.68 0.30
CA GLY A 137 -15.32 -12.61 -0.82
C GLY A 137 -14.73 -12.11 -2.15
N MET A 138 -13.40 -12.05 -2.28
CA MET A 138 -12.71 -11.75 -3.53
C MET A 138 -11.71 -12.88 -3.84
N ASP A 139 -11.82 -13.47 -5.02
CA ASP A 139 -10.85 -14.47 -5.47
C ASP A 139 -9.59 -13.77 -5.98
N HIS A 140 -8.43 -14.13 -5.43
CA HIS A 140 -7.14 -13.54 -5.78
C HIS A 140 -5.98 -14.45 -5.38
N LEU A 141 -4.90 -14.34 -6.12
CA LEU A 141 -3.61 -14.93 -5.77
C LEU A 141 -2.82 -13.96 -4.88
N ARG A 142 -2.03 -14.52 -3.97
CA ARG A 142 -1.18 -13.75 -3.07
C ARG A 142 0.11 -14.49 -2.77
N PHE A 143 1.22 -13.81 -2.89
CA PHE A 143 2.52 -14.35 -2.51
C PHE A 143 3.53 -13.24 -2.22
N PRO A 144 4.50 -13.51 -1.34
CA PRO A 144 5.52 -12.53 -0.98
C PRO A 144 6.41 -12.16 -2.16
N LYS A 145 6.76 -10.88 -2.28
CA LYS A 145 7.64 -10.32 -3.32
C LYS A 145 7.07 -10.43 -4.74
N ALA A 146 5.76 -10.40 -4.89
CA ALA A 146 5.12 -10.33 -6.19
C ALA A 146 5.48 -9.02 -6.92
N ASP A 147 5.78 -7.95 -6.18
CA ASP A 147 6.34 -6.67 -6.66
C ASP A 147 7.68 -6.79 -7.39
N GLY A 148 8.42 -7.89 -7.20
CA GLY A 148 9.65 -8.22 -7.93
C GLY A 148 9.47 -9.18 -9.10
N ILE A 149 8.27 -9.73 -9.31
CA ILE A 149 8.00 -10.83 -10.25
C ILE A 149 6.92 -10.46 -11.27
N VAL A 150 5.80 -9.87 -10.80
CA VAL A 150 4.61 -9.60 -11.61
C VAL A 150 4.62 -8.15 -12.09
N PRO A 151 4.74 -7.88 -13.40
CA PRO A 151 4.83 -6.50 -13.91
C PRO A 151 3.68 -5.60 -13.49
N ALA A 152 2.45 -6.11 -13.38
CA ALA A 152 1.30 -5.36 -12.88
C ALA A 152 1.49 -4.93 -11.41
N VAL A 153 2.02 -5.83 -10.56
CA VAL A 153 2.31 -5.53 -9.15
C VAL A 153 3.46 -4.52 -9.03
N MET A 154 4.53 -4.66 -9.84
CA MET A 154 5.61 -3.65 -9.92
C MET A 154 5.06 -2.26 -10.25
N ALA A 155 4.14 -2.16 -11.21
CA ALA A 155 3.53 -0.88 -11.58
C ALA A 155 2.67 -0.31 -10.44
N ALA A 156 1.89 -1.15 -9.76
CA ALA A 156 1.10 -0.76 -8.59
C ALA A 156 2.00 -0.24 -7.46
N SER A 157 3.11 -0.96 -7.17
CA SER A 157 4.12 -0.57 -6.18
C SER A 157 4.70 0.83 -6.46
N VAL A 158 5.11 1.09 -7.70
CA VAL A 158 5.66 2.40 -8.09
C VAL A 158 4.62 3.51 -7.95
N ILE A 159 3.39 3.30 -8.45
CA ILE A 159 2.32 4.31 -8.37
C ILE A 159 1.95 4.59 -6.91
N GLY A 160 1.70 3.55 -6.12
CA GLY A 160 1.35 3.66 -4.70
C GLY A 160 2.44 4.38 -3.90
N LYS A 161 3.72 4.04 -4.15
CA LYS A 161 4.87 4.69 -3.49
C LYS A 161 4.98 6.17 -3.81
N VAL A 162 4.81 6.55 -5.09
CA VAL A 162 4.87 7.97 -5.48
C VAL A 162 3.73 8.77 -4.83
N ILE A 163 2.51 8.24 -4.82
CA ILE A 163 1.36 8.90 -4.19
C ILE A 163 1.59 9.07 -2.68
N HIS A 164 2.06 8.01 -2.01
CA HIS A 164 2.40 8.06 -0.59
C HIS A 164 3.50 9.08 -0.29
N ASP A 165 4.60 9.06 -1.05
CA ASP A 165 5.73 9.97 -0.83
C ASP A 165 5.34 11.43 -1.07
N ARG A 166 4.56 11.74 -2.12
CA ARG A 166 4.02 13.08 -2.38
C ARG A 166 3.15 13.58 -1.21
N TYR A 167 2.29 12.70 -0.66
CA TYR A 167 1.52 13.03 0.53
C TYR A 167 2.43 13.37 1.72
N MET A 168 3.46 12.55 1.98
CA MET A 168 4.38 12.77 3.09
C MET A 168 5.24 14.03 2.93
N TRP A 169 5.53 14.44 1.69
CA TRP A 169 6.16 15.74 1.41
C TRP A 169 5.25 16.91 1.83
N LEU A 170 3.98 16.90 1.45
CA LEU A 170 3.00 17.91 1.88
C LEU A 170 2.87 17.94 3.42
N MET A 171 2.91 16.77 4.06
CA MET A 171 2.86 16.70 5.52
C MET A 171 4.15 17.20 6.19
N ALA A 172 5.30 17.09 5.54
CA ALA A 172 6.55 17.67 6.03
C ALA A 172 6.53 19.20 6.06
N GLU A 173 5.85 19.83 5.10
CA GLU A 173 5.62 21.28 5.09
C GLU A 173 4.62 21.70 6.18
N LYS A 174 3.53 20.93 6.33
CA LYS A 174 2.46 21.21 7.31
C LYS A 174 2.90 20.99 8.76
N TYR A 175 3.77 20.00 8.99
CA TYR A 175 4.29 19.62 10.31
C TYR A 175 5.82 19.63 10.29
N PRO A 176 6.45 20.80 10.32
CA PRO A 176 7.92 20.91 10.27
C PRO A 176 8.56 20.29 11.52
N GLY A 177 9.77 19.76 11.35
CA GLY A 177 10.53 19.15 12.43
C GLY A 177 10.48 17.63 12.51
N TYR A 178 9.45 16.96 11.93
CA TYR A 178 9.35 15.50 11.94
C TYR A 178 10.11 14.81 10.79
N SER A 179 10.65 15.55 9.85
CA SER A 179 11.40 15.04 8.69
C SER A 179 10.62 13.99 7.86
N PHE A 180 9.30 14.15 7.72
CA PHE A 180 8.44 13.21 7.00
C PHE A 180 8.85 12.99 5.53
N HIS A 181 9.45 13.99 4.88
CA HIS A 181 10.00 13.87 3.53
C HIS A 181 11.17 12.88 3.42
N LYS A 182 11.87 12.59 4.53
CA LYS A 182 12.96 11.60 4.59
C LYS A 182 12.47 10.26 5.10
N SER A 183 11.70 10.28 6.19
CA SER A 183 11.27 9.07 6.88
C SER A 183 10.05 8.40 6.22
N SER A 184 9.30 9.12 5.36
CA SER A 184 7.98 8.67 4.86
C SER A 184 7.07 8.17 5.99
N GLY A 185 7.19 8.78 7.19
CA GLY A 185 6.43 8.41 8.38
C GLY A 185 6.92 7.17 9.14
N TYR A 186 7.96 6.45 8.64
CA TYR A 186 8.52 5.31 9.36
C TYR A 186 9.30 5.76 10.62
N GLY A 187 9.37 4.87 11.62
CA GLY A 187 10.02 5.12 12.91
C GLY A 187 11.56 5.13 12.84
N THR A 188 12.12 5.99 11.99
CA THR A 188 13.58 6.24 11.94
C THR A 188 14.06 6.90 13.23
N LYS A 189 15.37 6.94 13.43
CA LYS A 189 15.98 7.60 14.59
C LYS A 189 15.53 9.06 14.66
N GLU A 190 15.65 9.79 13.55
CA GLU A 190 15.25 11.20 13.44
C GLU A 190 13.78 11.43 13.76
N HIS A 191 12.90 10.51 13.29
CA HIS A 191 11.47 10.62 13.56
C HIS A 191 11.14 10.37 15.04
N ARG A 192 11.83 9.44 15.70
CA ARG A 192 11.70 9.21 17.15
C ARG A 192 12.15 10.41 17.96
N GLU A 193 13.34 10.96 17.67
CA GLU A 193 13.87 12.17 18.32
C GLU A 193 12.93 13.38 18.13
N ALA A 194 12.31 13.49 16.94
CA ALA A 194 11.31 14.52 16.67
C ALA A 194 10.05 14.34 17.54
N ILE A 195 9.56 13.11 17.69
CA ILE A 195 8.41 12.80 18.56
C ILE A 195 8.75 13.11 20.02
N ASP A 196 9.94 12.75 20.50
CA ASP A 196 10.37 13.04 21.88
C ASP A 196 10.43 14.55 22.16
N LYS A 197 10.84 15.35 21.16
CA LYS A 197 10.97 16.80 21.27
C LYS A 197 9.66 17.57 21.06
N LEU A 198 8.85 17.16 20.10
CA LEU A 198 7.69 17.92 19.60
C LEU A 198 6.34 17.31 20.02
N GLY A 199 6.35 16.09 20.55
CA GLY A 199 5.13 15.31 20.79
C GLY A 199 4.57 14.70 19.51
N LEU A 200 3.29 14.29 19.56
CA LEU A 200 2.58 13.71 18.41
C LEU A 200 1.81 14.79 17.64
N CYS A 201 1.93 14.81 16.33
CA CYS A 201 1.04 15.59 15.47
C CYS A 201 -0.18 14.76 15.03
N PRO A 202 -1.22 15.38 14.41
CA PRO A 202 -2.48 14.72 14.06
C PRO A 202 -2.38 13.50 13.12
N ILE A 203 -1.32 13.39 12.34
CA ILE A 203 -1.13 12.27 11.41
C ILE A 203 -0.41 11.06 12.01
N HIS A 204 -0.03 11.07 13.30
CA HIS A 204 0.54 9.90 13.97
C HIS A 204 -0.54 8.84 14.24
N ARG A 205 -0.21 7.58 14.00
CA ARG A 205 -1.07 6.42 14.27
C ARG A 205 -0.98 6.03 15.73
N ARG A 206 -1.88 6.57 16.55
CA ARG A 206 -1.89 6.41 18.01
C ARG A 206 -2.13 4.96 18.46
N SER A 207 -2.73 4.13 17.63
CA SER A 207 -2.95 2.70 17.87
C SER A 207 -1.67 1.86 17.77
N TYR A 208 -0.62 2.35 17.12
CA TYR A 208 0.62 1.60 16.92
C TYR A 208 1.40 1.45 18.23
N ILE A 209 1.90 0.23 18.49
CA ILE A 209 2.59 -0.12 19.73
C ILE A 209 3.76 0.83 20.04
N PRO A 210 4.66 1.19 19.09
CA PRO A 210 5.75 2.10 19.37
C PRO A 210 5.26 3.49 19.82
N ILE A 211 4.15 3.97 19.27
CA ILE A 211 3.55 5.26 19.65
C ILE A 211 2.84 5.16 21.00
N LYS A 212 2.08 4.08 21.26
CA LYS A 212 1.42 3.85 22.57
C LYS A 212 2.40 3.75 23.74
N LYS A 213 3.61 3.20 23.49
CA LYS A 213 4.65 3.00 24.50
C LYS A 213 5.61 4.17 24.65
N ALA A 214 5.53 5.16 23.77
CA ALA A 214 6.38 6.33 23.84
C ALA A 214 6.00 7.18 25.07
N THR A 215 6.89 7.25 26.05
CA THR A 215 6.81 8.20 27.16
C THR A 215 7.38 9.52 26.65
N PHE A 216 6.51 10.45 26.32
CA PHE A 216 6.94 11.78 25.88
C PHE A 216 7.61 12.54 27.03
N THR A 217 8.89 12.84 26.92
CA THR A 217 9.68 13.62 27.90
C THR A 217 9.53 15.13 27.73
N GLY A 218 8.88 15.57 26.63
CA GLY A 218 8.63 16.98 26.34
C GLY A 218 7.21 17.40 26.75
N ARG A 219 7.10 18.10 27.85
CA ARG A 219 6.00 19.02 28.14
C ARG A 219 6.44 20.43 27.80
#